data_0b48ee01f1a382f94ef2130554e1fea0
#
_entry.id   0b48ee01f1a382f94ef2130554e1fea0
#
_cell.length_a   1.000
_cell.length_b   1.000
_cell.length_c   1.000
_cell.angle_alpha   90.00
_cell.angle_beta   90.00
_cell.angle_gamma   90.00
#
_symmetry.space_group_name_H-M   'P 1'
#
loop_
_entity.id
_entity.type
_entity.pdbx_description
1 polymer ?
#
loop_
_entity_poly.entity_id
_entity_poly.type
_entity_poly.pdbx_seq_one_letter_code
_entity_poly.pdbx_strand_id
1 'polypeptide(L)'
;IKRLAVDKLHIVGDIFDRGPEPARLLDALMEHPNIDIQWGNHDILWLGAASGSPACIFTVLRISLDYGNANLLERRYGISLQPLYDFTRKYYGEATKKNVSIALNTIGFKLEGRVILRHPGYGMNSRLMLNRCDFENNTVILDDGVYPLNTDKWPTIDRNDPYSLNDDEFDLVNEYINLFRDSQSLHRHMDFIYRVGSTYLCCNGNLLY
;
A
#
# COMPACT_ATOMS: atom_id res chain seq x y z
N ILE A 1 7.00 31.12 -20.85
CA ILE A 1 5.61 30.89 -21.24
C ILE A 1 4.80 30.36 -20.04
N LYS A 2 5.25 29.31 -19.31
CA LYS A 2 4.52 28.76 -18.15
C LYS A 2 4.17 29.81 -17.07
N ARG A 3 5.10 30.74 -16.77
CA ARG A 3 4.89 31.82 -15.77
C ARG A 3 4.01 32.97 -16.23
N LEU A 4 3.76 33.09 -17.53
CA LEU A 4 2.97 34.17 -18.11
C LEU A 4 1.53 33.77 -18.43
N ALA A 5 1.23 32.47 -18.49
CA ALA A 5 -0.03 31.94 -18.94
C ALA A 5 -0.85 31.21 -17.85
N VAL A 6 -0.24 30.86 -16.71
CA VAL A 6 -0.88 30.10 -15.63
C VAL A 6 -0.56 30.76 -14.29
N ASP A 7 -1.56 31.35 -13.65
CA ASP A 7 -1.41 31.95 -12.33
C ASP A 7 -1.27 30.91 -11.25
N LYS A 8 -2.03 29.81 -11.33
CA LYS A 8 -2.02 28.70 -10.41
C LYS A 8 -2.26 27.38 -11.14
N LEU A 9 -1.45 26.38 -10.82
CA LEU A 9 -1.65 25.01 -11.28
C LEU A 9 -2.35 24.20 -10.19
N HIS A 10 -3.52 23.67 -10.50
CA HIS A 10 -4.26 22.79 -9.62
C HIS A 10 -4.16 21.34 -10.09
N ILE A 11 -3.71 20.45 -9.21
CA ILE A 11 -3.60 19.00 -9.44
C ILE A 11 -4.71 18.30 -8.67
N VAL A 12 -5.51 17.49 -9.37
CA VAL A 12 -6.69 16.80 -8.79
C VAL A 12 -6.36 15.49 -8.05
N GLY A 13 -5.09 15.20 -7.81
CA GLY A 13 -4.65 14.06 -7.03
C GLY A 13 -4.45 12.77 -7.84
N ASP A 14 -4.32 11.66 -7.10
CA ASP A 14 -3.99 10.32 -7.59
C ASP A 14 -2.71 10.28 -8.45
N ILE A 15 -1.71 11.06 -8.03
CA ILE A 15 -0.39 11.13 -8.67
C ILE A 15 0.26 9.75 -8.68
N PHE A 16 0.02 8.98 -7.62
CA PHE A 16 0.58 7.64 -7.40
C PHE A 16 -0.34 6.49 -7.81
N ASP A 17 -1.40 6.71 -8.59
CA ASP A 17 -2.27 5.62 -9.04
C ASP A 17 -1.49 4.68 -10.01
N ARG A 18 -1.80 4.61 -11.26
CA ARG A 18 -1.25 3.63 -12.21
C ARG A 18 -0.28 4.23 -13.20
N GLY A 19 -0.17 5.56 -13.20
CA GLY A 19 0.68 6.30 -14.12
C GLY A 19 2.16 5.92 -13.95
N PRO A 20 2.91 5.90 -15.04
CA PRO A 20 4.36 5.74 -14.96
C PRO A 20 5.01 7.03 -14.42
N GLU A 21 6.14 6.87 -13.75
CA GLU A 21 7.02 7.98 -13.36
C GLU A 21 6.39 9.08 -12.45
N PRO A 22 5.60 8.76 -11.41
CA PRO A 22 5.04 9.76 -10.51
C PRO A 22 6.12 10.62 -9.84
N ALA A 23 7.26 10.04 -9.53
CA ALA A 23 8.38 10.76 -8.94
C ALA A 23 8.94 11.85 -9.88
N ARG A 24 9.02 11.57 -11.18
CA ARG A 24 9.45 12.57 -12.18
C ARG A 24 8.42 13.69 -12.34
N LEU A 25 7.14 13.34 -12.27
CA LEU A 25 6.06 14.34 -12.25
C LEU A 25 6.22 15.25 -11.04
N LEU A 26 6.43 14.70 -9.84
CA LEU A 26 6.62 15.48 -8.62
C LEU A 26 7.85 16.38 -8.69
N ASP A 27 8.98 15.89 -9.19
CA ASP A 27 10.16 16.74 -9.42
C ASP A 27 9.81 17.97 -10.29
N ALA A 28 9.03 17.78 -11.37
CA ALA A 28 8.60 18.88 -12.24
C ALA A 28 7.59 19.82 -11.56
N LEU A 29 6.69 19.29 -10.73
CA LEU A 29 5.70 20.07 -9.97
C LEU A 29 6.38 20.92 -8.89
N MET A 30 7.42 20.40 -8.24
CA MET A 30 8.18 21.13 -7.22
C MET A 30 8.89 22.38 -7.76
N GLU A 31 9.15 22.43 -9.08
CA GLU A 31 9.71 23.60 -9.76
C GLU A 31 8.65 24.65 -10.14
N HIS A 32 7.36 24.32 -9.98
CA HIS A 32 6.29 25.25 -10.35
C HIS A 32 6.07 26.28 -9.24
N PRO A 33 6.02 27.59 -9.57
CA PRO A 33 5.99 28.66 -8.57
C PRO A 33 4.70 28.75 -7.76
N ASN A 34 3.58 28.34 -8.31
CA ASN A 34 2.26 28.44 -7.67
C ASN A 34 1.43 27.20 -7.99
N ILE A 35 1.35 26.28 -7.03
CA ILE A 35 0.70 24.99 -7.17
C ILE A 35 -0.09 24.65 -5.91
N ASP A 36 -1.20 23.96 -6.09
CA ASP A 36 -1.85 23.18 -5.05
C ASP A 36 -2.25 21.81 -5.57
N ILE A 37 -2.35 20.86 -4.64
CA ILE A 37 -2.66 19.46 -4.93
C ILE A 37 -3.85 19.05 -4.07
N GLN A 38 -4.88 18.48 -4.68
CA GLN A 38 -5.91 17.77 -3.96
C GLN A 38 -5.47 16.31 -3.80
N TRP A 39 -5.49 15.78 -2.57
CA TRP A 39 -5.04 14.42 -2.34
C TRP A 39 -6.05 13.40 -2.88
N GLY A 40 -5.59 12.49 -3.73
CA GLY A 40 -6.29 11.27 -4.07
C GLY A 40 -6.07 10.18 -3.01
N ASN A 41 -6.82 9.09 -3.09
CA ASN A 41 -6.67 7.96 -2.17
C ASN A 41 -5.29 7.30 -2.28
N HIS A 42 -4.70 7.25 -3.48
CA HIS A 42 -3.34 6.72 -3.66
C HIS A 42 -2.28 7.63 -3.02
N ASP A 43 -2.44 8.96 -3.12
CA ASP A 43 -1.51 9.90 -2.49
C ASP A 43 -1.51 9.76 -0.96
N ILE A 44 -2.70 9.54 -0.35
CA ILE A 44 -2.83 9.30 1.08
C ILE A 44 -2.19 7.97 1.50
N LEU A 45 -2.32 6.92 0.69
CA LEU A 45 -1.64 5.65 0.96
C LEU A 45 -0.12 5.84 1.01
N TRP A 46 0.45 6.62 0.08
CA TRP A 46 1.87 6.92 0.05
C TRP A 46 2.31 7.83 1.21
N LEU A 47 1.51 8.84 1.59
CA LEU A 47 1.73 9.64 2.80
C LEU A 47 1.73 8.77 4.06
N GLY A 48 0.76 7.86 4.18
CA GLY A 48 0.68 6.90 5.28
C GLY A 48 1.87 5.93 5.30
N ALA A 49 2.32 5.46 4.14
CA ALA A 49 3.48 4.59 4.02
C ALA A 49 4.77 5.31 4.44
N ALA A 50 5.00 6.53 3.97
CA ALA A 50 6.15 7.35 4.38
C ALA A 50 6.14 7.67 5.88
N SER A 51 4.95 7.80 6.47
CA SER A 51 4.79 7.97 7.93
C SER A 51 5.02 6.68 8.73
N GLY A 52 5.30 5.55 8.07
CA GLY A 52 5.59 4.27 8.70
C GLY A 52 4.35 3.44 9.06
N SER A 53 3.18 3.70 8.45
CA SER A 53 1.99 2.86 8.63
C SER A 53 2.16 1.51 7.92
N PRO A 54 2.22 0.36 8.65
CA PRO A 54 2.47 -0.93 8.03
C PRO A 54 1.41 -1.32 7.00
N ALA A 55 0.14 -1.07 7.28
CA ALA A 55 -0.96 -1.38 6.35
C ALA A 55 -0.84 -0.57 5.05
N CYS A 56 -0.48 0.72 5.14
CA CYS A 56 -0.23 1.55 3.97
C CYS A 56 1.00 1.07 3.18
N ILE A 57 2.09 0.73 3.87
CA ILE A 57 3.33 0.22 3.25
C ILE A 57 3.03 -1.03 2.42
N PHE A 58 2.39 -2.05 3.00
CA PHE A 58 2.09 -3.29 2.29
C PHE A 58 1.07 -3.11 1.16
N THR A 59 0.16 -2.16 1.30
CA THR A 59 -0.76 -1.77 0.21
C THR A 59 0.02 -1.09 -0.93
N VAL A 60 0.94 -0.18 -0.64
CA VAL A 60 1.80 0.47 -1.64
C VAL A 60 2.68 -0.54 -2.35
N LEU A 61 3.35 -1.46 -1.62
CA LEU A 61 4.16 -2.54 -2.20
C LEU A 61 3.32 -3.38 -3.17
N ARG A 62 2.15 -3.83 -2.74
CA ARG A 62 1.24 -4.64 -3.56
C ARG A 62 0.83 -3.92 -4.83
N ILE A 63 0.30 -2.70 -4.73
CA ILE A 63 -0.13 -1.91 -5.89
C ILE A 63 1.03 -1.66 -6.83
N SER A 64 2.19 -1.26 -6.32
CA SER A 64 3.37 -0.99 -7.15
C SER A 64 3.81 -2.23 -7.93
N LEU A 65 3.79 -3.42 -7.33
CA LEU A 65 4.18 -4.65 -8.00
C LEU A 65 3.10 -5.16 -8.97
N ASP A 66 1.82 -5.05 -8.64
CA ASP A 66 0.71 -5.43 -9.51
C ASP A 66 0.73 -4.64 -10.83
N TYR A 67 1.04 -3.35 -10.76
CA TYR A 67 1.11 -2.45 -11.92
C TYR A 67 2.52 -2.31 -12.55
N GLY A 68 3.50 -3.08 -12.08
CA GLY A 68 4.83 -3.10 -12.68
C GLY A 68 5.72 -1.91 -12.32
N ASN A 69 5.41 -1.19 -11.25
CA ASN A 69 6.14 0.00 -10.79
C ASN A 69 7.28 -0.33 -9.79
N ALA A 70 7.86 -1.54 -9.83
CA ALA A 70 9.00 -1.93 -8.99
C ALA A 70 10.17 -0.92 -9.06
N ASN A 71 10.44 -0.38 -10.26
CA ASN A 71 11.49 0.63 -10.45
C ASN A 71 11.27 1.92 -9.65
N LEU A 72 10.03 2.29 -9.38
CA LEU A 72 9.70 3.43 -8.52
C LEU A 72 10.21 3.19 -7.10
N LEU A 73 9.94 2.00 -6.55
CA LEU A 73 10.40 1.63 -5.21
C LEU A 73 11.92 1.54 -5.16
N GLU A 74 12.54 0.71 -6.00
CA GLU A 74 13.97 0.39 -5.90
C GLU A 74 14.87 1.53 -6.38
N ARG A 75 14.64 2.05 -7.61
CA ARG A 75 15.57 3.02 -8.22
C ARG A 75 15.30 4.45 -7.80
N ARG A 76 14.03 4.83 -7.59
CA ARG A 76 13.71 6.22 -7.24
C ARG A 76 13.73 6.46 -5.74
N TYR A 77 13.20 5.51 -4.97
CA TYR A 77 13.06 5.67 -3.52
C TYR A 77 14.05 4.83 -2.70
N GLY A 78 14.85 3.96 -3.35
CA GLY A 78 15.84 3.14 -2.66
C GLY A 78 15.23 2.07 -1.74
N ILE A 79 13.96 1.74 -1.95
CA ILE A 79 13.23 0.74 -1.18
C ILE A 79 13.45 -0.62 -1.83
N SER A 80 14.33 -1.43 -1.25
CA SER A 80 14.67 -2.75 -1.77
C SER A 80 13.48 -3.71 -1.70
N LEU A 81 13.28 -4.50 -2.75
CA LEU A 81 12.32 -5.59 -2.79
C LEU A 81 12.94 -6.94 -2.38
N GLN A 82 14.26 -6.98 -2.13
CA GLN A 82 14.97 -8.22 -1.78
C GLN A 82 14.43 -8.90 -0.51
N PRO A 83 14.13 -8.20 0.60
CA PRO A 83 13.55 -8.82 1.79
C PRO A 83 12.23 -9.55 1.52
N LEU A 84 11.37 -8.96 0.69
CA LEU A 84 10.11 -9.58 0.28
C LEU A 84 10.34 -10.84 -0.58
N TYR A 85 11.31 -10.80 -1.48
CA TYR A 85 11.65 -11.97 -2.30
C TYR A 85 12.24 -13.09 -1.47
N ASP A 86 13.08 -12.79 -0.47
CA ASP A 86 13.66 -13.79 0.42
C ASP A 86 12.60 -14.42 1.32
N PHE A 87 11.71 -13.62 1.89
CA PHE A 87 10.54 -14.12 2.61
C PHE A 87 9.68 -15.02 1.73
N THR A 88 9.41 -14.57 0.49
CA THR A 88 8.59 -15.36 -0.44
C THR A 88 9.24 -16.69 -0.77
N ARG A 89 10.56 -16.72 -1.00
CA ARG A 89 11.30 -17.98 -1.23
C ARG A 89 11.21 -18.92 -0.03
N LYS A 90 11.33 -18.38 1.18
CA LYS A 90 11.27 -19.17 2.42
C LYS A 90 9.94 -19.89 2.58
N TYR A 91 8.83 -19.22 2.32
CA TYR A 91 7.48 -19.74 2.59
C TYR A 91 6.77 -20.35 1.37
N TYR A 92 7.14 -19.95 0.16
CA TYR A 92 6.46 -20.34 -1.08
C TYR A 92 7.40 -21.02 -2.10
N GLY A 93 8.65 -21.25 -1.76
CA GLY A 93 9.68 -21.90 -2.60
C GLY A 93 10.30 -20.98 -3.64
N GLU A 94 9.51 -20.32 -4.47
CA GLU A 94 10.00 -19.41 -5.50
C GLU A 94 9.36 -18.02 -5.37
N ALA A 95 10.14 -16.96 -5.62
CA ALA A 95 9.64 -15.58 -5.64
C ALA A 95 9.03 -15.23 -7.01
N THR A 96 8.10 -16.05 -7.50
CA THR A 96 7.32 -15.73 -8.69
C THR A 96 6.39 -14.56 -8.41
N LYS A 97 5.96 -13.83 -9.46
CA LYS A 97 4.99 -12.73 -9.31
C LYS A 97 3.74 -13.17 -8.54
N LYS A 98 3.26 -14.39 -8.79
CA LYS A 98 2.10 -14.98 -8.11
C LYS A 98 2.35 -15.19 -6.62
N ASN A 99 3.48 -15.80 -6.26
CA ASN A 99 3.82 -16.09 -4.86
C ASN A 99 4.08 -14.82 -4.06
N VAL A 100 4.74 -13.82 -4.67
CA VAL A 100 4.94 -12.49 -4.08
C VAL A 100 3.60 -11.80 -3.83
N SER A 101 2.67 -11.85 -4.78
CA SER A 101 1.32 -11.30 -4.59
C SER A 101 0.55 -12.00 -3.47
N ILE A 102 0.66 -13.34 -3.35
CA ILE A 102 0.04 -14.09 -2.24
C ILE A 102 0.64 -13.67 -0.90
N ALA A 103 1.97 -13.58 -0.78
CA ALA A 103 2.66 -13.15 0.44
C ALA A 103 2.20 -11.74 0.87
N LEU A 104 2.20 -10.78 -0.07
CA LEU A 104 1.76 -9.41 0.19
C LEU A 104 0.29 -9.32 0.60
N ASN A 105 -0.59 -10.07 -0.07
CA ASN A 105 -2.01 -10.09 0.29
C ASN A 105 -2.23 -10.71 1.68
N THR A 106 -1.54 -11.80 2.00
CA THR A 106 -1.64 -12.46 3.31
C THR A 106 -1.25 -11.51 4.45
N ILE A 107 -0.07 -10.88 4.34
CA ILE A 107 0.39 -9.90 5.33
C ILE A 107 -0.52 -8.67 5.35
N GLY A 108 -0.93 -8.19 4.17
CA GLY A 108 -1.84 -7.05 4.03
C GLY A 108 -3.17 -7.27 4.75
N PHE A 109 -3.81 -8.45 4.59
CA PHE A 109 -5.05 -8.79 5.29
C PHE A 109 -4.87 -8.83 6.82
N LYS A 110 -3.74 -9.35 7.31
CA LYS A 110 -3.42 -9.34 8.74
C LYS A 110 -3.27 -7.91 9.26
N LEU A 111 -2.50 -7.08 8.58
CA LEU A 111 -2.25 -5.69 8.99
C LEU A 111 -3.52 -4.84 8.95
N GLU A 112 -4.31 -4.92 7.89
CA GLU A 112 -5.58 -4.22 7.75
C GLU A 112 -6.57 -4.69 8.83
N GLY A 113 -6.71 -6.01 9.01
CA GLY A 113 -7.59 -6.58 10.00
C GLY A 113 -7.24 -6.14 11.43
N ARG A 114 -5.96 -6.08 11.77
CA ARG A 114 -5.51 -5.57 13.09
C ARG A 114 -5.88 -4.10 13.31
N VAL A 115 -5.86 -3.27 12.26
CA VAL A 115 -6.33 -1.88 12.36
C VAL A 115 -7.83 -1.85 12.63
N ILE A 116 -8.63 -2.62 11.87
CA ILE A 116 -10.08 -2.67 12.01
C ILE A 116 -10.50 -3.19 13.38
N LEU A 117 -9.88 -4.28 13.85
CA LEU A 117 -10.18 -4.88 15.16
C LEU A 117 -9.85 -3.95 16.33
N ARG A 118 -8.82 -3.11 16.20
CA ARG A 118 -8.49 -2.10 17.22
C ARG A 118 -9.43 -0.89 17.20
N HIS A 119 -10.12 -0.66 16.09
CA HIS A 119 -10.99 0.50 15.87
C HIS A 119 -12.38 0.10 15.38
N PRO A 120 -13.17 -0.65 16.19
CA PRO A 120 -14.48 -1.16 15.79
C PRO A 120 -15.46 -0.04 15.41
N GLY A 121 -15.25 1.16 15.95
CA GLY A 121 -16.06 2.35 15.61
C GLY A 121 -15.94 2.83 14.15
N TYR A 122 -14.98 2.32 13.39
CA TYR A 122 -14.85 2.66 11.96
C TYR A 122 -15.91 1.98 11.08
N GLY A 123 -16.66 0.98 11.62
CA GLY A 123 -17.69 0.27 10.86
C GLY A 123 -17.18 -0.56 9.68
N MET A 124 -15.90 -0.97 9.70
CA MET A 124 -15.23 -1.63 8.58
C MET A 124 -15.18 -3.16 8.68
N ASN A 125 -16.03 -3.78 9.50
CA ASN A 125 -15.99 -5.24 9.74
C ASN A 125 -16.19 -6.08 8.45
N SER A 126 -16.89 -5.55 7.45
CA SER A 126 -17.04 -6.21 6.14
C SER A 126 -15.72 -6.43 5.40
N ARG A 127 -14.67 -5.70 5.79
CA ARG A 127 -13.31 -5.83 5.23
C ARG A 127 -12.41 -6.80 6.01
N LEU A 128 -12.91 -7.45 7.06
CA LEU A 128 -12.21 -8.51 7.77
C LEU A 128 -12.21 -9.80 6.93
N MET A 129 -11.35 -9.84 5.91
CA MET A 129 -11.35 -10.90 4.89
C MET A 129 -11.07 -12.29 5.47
N LEU A 130 -10.22 -12.40 6.49
CA LEU A 130 -9.89 -13.68 7.10
C LEU A 130 -11.05 -14.25 7.94
N ASN A 131 -12.02 -13.43 8.37
CA ASN A 131 -13.23 -13.90 9.03
C ASN A 131 -14.18 -14.65 8.09
N ARG A 132 -13.99 -14.50 6.77
CA ARG A 132 -14.77 -15.23 5.77
C ARG A 132 -14.21 -16.63 5.49
N CYS A 133 -13.05 -16.97 6.07
CA CYS A 133 -12.35 -18.23 5.86
C CYS A 133 -12.67 -19.21 6.99
N ASP A 134 -13.15 -20.38 6.62
CA ASP A 134 -13.25 -21.53 7.49
C ASP A 134 -12.02 -22.42 7.29
N PHE A 135 -11.05 -22.30 8.19
CA PHE A 135 -9.78 -23.01 8.10
C PHE A 135 -9.87 -24.49 8.51
N GLU A 136 -10.95 -24.90 9.19
CA GLU A 136 -11.20 -26.28 9.56
C GLU A 136 -11.74 -27.08 8.36
N ASN A 137 -12.71 -26.50 7.66
CA ASN A 137 -13.35 -27.10 6.49
C ASN A 137 -12.67 -26.72 5.16
N ASN A 138 -11.64 -25.88 5.19
CA ASN A 138 -10.95 -25.36 4.01
C ASN A 138 -11.93 -24.71 3.01
N THR A 139 -12.76 -23.81 3.50
CA THR A 139 -13.74 -23.07 2.70
C THR A 139 -13.66 -21.57 2.94
N VAL A 140 -14.12 -20.80 1.96
CA VAL A 140 -14.31 -19.34 2.07
C VAL A 140 -15.75 -19.00 1.73
N ILE A 141 -16.35 -18.15 2.54
CA ILE A 141 -17.73 -17.66 2.38
C ILE A 141 -17.66 -16.32 1.65
N LEU A 142 -18.16 -16.29 0.43
CA LEU A 142 -18.34 -15.08 -0.36
C LEU A 142 -19.83 -14.71 -0.41
N ASP A 143 -20.14 -13.54 -0.93
CA ASP A 143 -21.51 -13.01 -0.94
C ASP A 143 -22.46 -13.85 -1.82
N ASP A 144 -21.91 -14.60 -2.78
CA ASP A 144 -22.62 -15.45 -3.75
C ASP A 144 -22.50 -16.96 -3.47
N GLY A 145 -21.74 -17.37 -2.44
CA GLY A 145 -21.63 -18.79 -2.09
C GLY A 145 -20.43 -19.17 -1.25
N VAL A 146 -20.29 -20.48 -1.03
CA VAL A 146 -19.17 -21.11 -0.33
C VAL A 146 -18.26 -21.79 -1.34
N TYR A 147 -16.96 -21.49 -1.27
CA TYR A 147 -15.96 -21.98 -2.21
C TYR A 147 -14.82 -22.70 -1.48
N PRO A 148 -14.18 -23.67 -2.15
CA PRO A 148 -13.01 -24.33 -1.55
C PRO A 148 -11.84 -23.35 -1.40
N LEU A 149 -11.21 -23.39 -0.23
CA LEU A 149 -10.04 -22.60 0.13
C LEU A 149 -8.80 -23.49 0.07
N ASN A 150 -7.80 -23.13 -0.73
CA ASN A 150 -6.52 -23.82 -0.72
C ASN A 150 -5.62 -23.22 0.37
N THR A 151 -5.66 -23.81 1.57
CA THR A 151 -4.89 -23.36 2.73
C THR A 151 -3.39 -23.61 2.60
N ASP A 152 -2.94 -24.50 1.71
CA ASP A 152 -1.50 -24.74 1.45
C ASP A 152 -0.80 -23.48 0.91
N LYS A 153 -1.59 -22.55 0.33
CA LYS A 153 -1.09 -21.27 -0.16
C LYS A 153 -0.93 -20.20 0.93
N TRP A 154 -1.33 -20.50 2.14
CA TRP A 154 -1.28 -19.55 3.27
C TRP A 154 -0.50 -20.16 4.46
N PRO A 155 0.79 -20.46 4.25
CA PRO A 155 1.61 -21.18 5.22
C PRO A 155 1.86 -20.38 6.52
N THR A 156 1.63 -19.07 6.51
CA THR A 156 1.88 -18.20 7.66
C THR A 156 0.62 -17.85 8.45
N ILE A 157 -0.55 -18.34 8.05
CA ILE A 157 -1.81 -18.09 8.78
C ILE A 157 -1.87 -19.01 10.02
N ASP A 158 -1.98 -18.40 11.21
CA ASP A 158 -2.39 -19.10 12.41
C ASP A 158 -3.93 -19.28 12.41
N ARG A 159 -4.40 -20.52 12.49
CA ARG A 159 -5.83 -20.83 12.45
C ARG A 159 -6.57 -20.34 13.70
N ASN A 160 -5.88 -20.20 14.84
CA ASN A 160 -6.48 -19.72 16.09
C ASN A 160 -6.51 -18.19 16.18
N ASP A 161 -5.55 -17.52 15.54
CA ASP A 161 -5.48 -16.06 15.45
C ASP A 161 -5.04 -15.65 14.03
N PRO A 162 -5.97 -15.65 13.04
CA PRO A 162 -5.63 -15.43 11.64
C PRO A 162 -5.00 -14.07 11.34
N TYR A 163 -5.18 -13.09 12.23
CA TYR A 163 -4.61 -11.74 12.07
C TYR A 163 -3.27 -11.55 12.78
N SER A 164 -2.77 -12.57 13.51
CA SER A 164 -1.43 -12.50 14.10
C SER A 164 -0.34 -12.57 13.03
N LEU A 165 0.71 -11.79 13.21
CA LEU A 165 1.94 -11.94 12.44
C LEU A 165 2.82 -12.98 13.13
N ASN A 166 3.44 -13.89 12.35
CA ASN A 166 4.53 -14.68 12.86
C ASN A 166 5.82 -13.84 12.97
N ASP A 167 6.89 -14.40 13.56
CA ASP A 167 8.13 -13.67 13.80
C ASP A 167 8.77 -13.16 12.49
N ASP A 168 8.79 -13.96 11.44
CA ASP A 168 9.36 -13.57 10.15
C ASP A 168 8.53 -12.48 9.45
N GLU A 169 7.21 -12.53 9.55
CA GLU A 169 6.33 -11.47 9.05
C GLU A 169 6.52 -10.18 9.85
N PHE A 170 6.68 -10.29 11.16
CA PHE A 170 6.94 -9.14 12.03
C PHE A 170 8.28 -8.47 11.68
N ASP A 171 9.33 -9.28 11.47
CA ASP A 171 10.64 -8.77 11.07
C ASP A 171 10.59 -8.11 9.69
N LEU A 172 9.93 -8.74 8.71
CA LEU A 172 9.74 -8.17 7.38
C LEU A 172 8.98 -6.85 7.42
N VAL A 173 7.92 -6.76 8.24
CA VAL A 173 7.14 -5.53 8.42
C VAL A 173 8.02 -4.42 8.99
N ASN A 174 8.83 -4.70 10.01
CA ASN A 174 9.73 -3.74 10.62
C ASN A 174 10.82 -3.28 9.65
N GLU A 175 11.37 -4.20 8.85
CA GLU A 175 12.34 -3.86 7.81
C GLU A 175 11.75 -2.88 6.80
N TYR A 176 10.53 -3.12 6.31
CA TYR A 176 9.88 -2.19 5.40
C TYR A 176 9.51 -0.85 6.05
N ILE A 177 9.11 -0.84 7.32
CA ILE A 177 8.92 0.43 8.05
C ILE A 177 10.20 1.27 8.03
N ASN A 178 11.36 0.64 8.27
CA ASN A 178 12.63 1.33 8.23
C ASN A 178 13.00 1.78 6.82
N LEU A 179 12.87 0.92 5.81
CA LEU A 179 13.17 1.25 4.41
C LEU A 179 12.34 2.46 3.92
N PHE A 180 11.06 2.52 4.25
CA PHE A 180 10.21 3.66 3.88
C PHE A 180 10.57 4.90 4.66
N ARG A 181 10.86 4.77 5.94
CA ARG A 181 11.23 5.89 6.83
C ARG A 181 12.58 6.49 6.49
N ASP A 182 13.54 5.68 6.04
CA ASP A 182 14.90 6.12 5.71
C ASP A 182 15.03 6.68 4.29
N SER A 183 14.01 6.54 3.45
CA SER A 183 14.02 7.01 2.06
C SER A 183 13.88 8.54 1.97
N GLN A 184 14.99 9.24 1.92
CA GLN A 184 15.01 10.72 1.82
C GLN A 184 14.29 11.25 0.57
N SER A 185 14.43 10.56 -0.58
CA SER A 185 13.76 10.97 -1.81
C SER A 185 12.24 10.80 -1.74
N LEU A 186 11.75 9.75 -1.04
CA LEU A 186 10.33 9.59 -0.76
C LEU A 186 9.84 10.72 0.15
N HIS A 187 10.51 10.97 1.27
CA HIS A 187 10.11 12.01 2.21
C HIS A 187 10.09 13.39 1.55
N ARG A 188 11.07 13.73 0.71
CA ARG A 188 11.08 14.99 -0.04
C ARG A 188 9.79 15.18 -0.86
N HIS A 189 9.31 14.14 -1.54
CA HIS A 189 8.09 14.18 -2.33
C HIS A 189 6.84 14.23 -1.43
N MET A 190 6.81 13.43 -0.37
CA MET A 190 5.65 13.38 0.55
C MET A 190 5.50 14.71 1.33
N ASP A 191 6.59 15.31 1.77
CA ASP A 191 6.59 16.63 2.42
C ASP A 191 6.08 17.71 1.46
N PHE A 192 6.43 17.64 0.18
CA PHE A 192 5.90 18.55 -0.82
C PHE A 192 4.39 18.37 -0.99
N ILE A 193 3.90 17.15 -1.24
CA ILE A 193 2.48 16.85 -1.38
C ILE A 193 1.72 17.29 -0.13
N TYR A 194 2.25 17.03 1.06
CA TYR A 194 1.62 17.43 2.32
C TYR A 194 1.51 18.94 2.47
N ARG A 195 2.57 19.68 2.14
CA ARG A 195 2.60 21.16 2.30
C ARG A 195 1.73 21.90 1.30
N VAL A 196 1.63 21.42 0.06
CA VAL A 196 0.82 22.05 -0.99
C VAL A 196 -0.56 21.43 -1.14
N GLY A 197 -0.83 20.37 -0.38
CA GLY A 197 -2.08 19.63 -0.43
C GLY A 197 -3.24 20.38 0.22
N SER A 198 -4.42 20.17 -0.32
CA SER A 198 -5.66 20.66 0.28
C SER A 198 -6.27 19.60 1.21
N THR A 199 -7.12 20.05 2.14
CA THR A 199 -7.82 19.20 3.11
C THR A 199 -8.95 18.37 2.50
N TYR A 200 -9.22 18.48 1.19
CA TYR A 200 -10.28 17.75 0.52
C TYR A 200 -9.71 16.52 -0.19
N LEU A 201 -10.34 15.36 0.05
CA LEU A 201 -10.05 14.11 -0.63
C LEU A 201 -10.90 13.99 -1.88
N CYS A 202 -10.28 13.68 -3.00
CA CYS A 202 -10.98 13.29 -4.22
C CYS A 202 -10.70 11.81 -4.52
N CYS A 203 -11.74 10.98 -4.48
CA CYS A 203 -11.67 9.61 -4.94
C CYS A 203 -12.49 9.46 -6.22
N ASN A 204 -11.84 9.08 -7.32
CA ASN A 204 -12.50 8.79 -8.59
C ASN A 204 -13.45 9.92 -9.06
N GLY A 205 -13.08 11.18 -8.84
CA GLY A 205 -13.87 12.34 -9.20
C GLY A 205 -15.00 12.71 -8.23
N ASN A 206 -15.15 11.99 -7.13
CA ASN A 206 -16.10 12.33 -6.07
C ASN A 206 -15.38 12.98 -4.89
N LEU A 207 -15.88 14.14 -4.47
CA LEU A 207 -15.44 14.80 -3.22
C LEU A 207 -15.93 13.97 -2.03
N LEU A 208 -15.01 13.50 -1.21
CA LEU A 208 -15.33 12.95 0.11
C LEU A 208 -15.18 14.08 1.14
N TYR A 209 -16.29 14.46 1.77
CA TYR A 209 -16.33 15.42 2.87
C TYR A 209 -16.02 14.75 4.19
#